data_cb6393af0048d9c47571751e4c9f571c
#
_entry.id   cb6393af0048d9c47571751e4c9f571c
#
_cell.length_a   1.000
_cell.length_b   1.000
_cell.length_c   1.000
_cell.angle_alpha   90.00
_cell.angle_beta   90.00
_cell.angle_gamma   90.00
#
_symmetry.space_group_name_H-M   'P 1'
#
loop_
_entity.id
_entity.type
_entity.pdbx_description
1 polymer ?
#
loop_
_entity_poly.entity_id
_entity_poly.type
_entity_poly.pdbx_seq_one_letter_code
_entity_poly.pdbx_strand_id
1 'polypeptide(L)'
;MKYVLVALMATILGPMAGHTQQRLVKVLSITNGQQLLVEVEEHGRAVRLACLQAPRFRQEPWAEFAQSVLESHVKRGDQAIFELRSRDVYGRLVGRLFVNGKDLGAQLVRQGSVMAWDGFVGRCDDLDYSELEVMAQDAGLGLWSVSPPLERPWDVMEAAGGGEP
;
A
#
# COMPACT_ATOMS: atom_id res chain seq x y z
N MET A 1 -67.40 -12.81 14.66
CA MET A 1 -66.12 -13.37 14.17
C MET A 1 -65.20 -12.20 13.88
N LYS A 2 -64.17 -11.99 14.72
CA LYS A 2 -63.17 -10.90 14.57
C LYS A 2 -61.90 -11.52 14.03
N TYR A 3 -61.50 -11.15 12.81
CA TYR A 3 -60.24 -11.56 12.22
C TYR A 3 -59.11 -10.63 12.69
N VAL A 4 -58.13 -11.18 13.40
CA VAL A 4 -56.92 -10.49 13.77
C VAL A 4 -55.92 -10.68 12.65
N LEU A 5 -55.58 -9.60 11.94
CA LEU A 5 -54.48 -9.59 10.96
C LEU A 5 -53.14 -9.45 11.71
N VAL A 6 -52.33 -10.51 11.71
CA VAL A 6 -50.95 -10.46 12.18
C VAL A 6 -50.10 -10.00 11.00
N ALA A 7 -49.58 -8.79 11.10
CA ALA A 7 -48.59 -8.25 10.14
C ALA A 7 -47.20 -8.83 10.45
N LEU A 8 -46.67 -9.67 9.55
CA LEU A 8 -45.32 -10.19 9.62
C LEU A 8 -44.35 -9.12 9.14
N MET A 9 -43.64 -8.49 10.07
CA MET A 9 -42.51 -7.58 9.74
C MET A 9 -41.32 -8.44 9.35
N ALA A 10 -41.01 -8.49 8.07
CA ALA A 10 -39.76 -9.05 7.57
C ALA A 10 -38.61 -8.02 7.78
N THR A 11 -37.75 -8.28 8.74
CA THR A 11 -36.48 -7.53 8.93
C THR A 11 -35.51 -7.93 7.83
N ILE A 12 -35.30 -7.05 6.87
CA ILE A 12 -34.26 -7.20 5.83
C ILE A 12 -32.91 -6.87 6.50
N LEU A 13 -32.14 -7.89 6.87
CA LEU A 13 -30.72 -7.72 7.14
C LEU A 13 -30.00 -7.47 5.81
N GLY A 14 -29.68 -6.22 5.54
CA GLY A 14 -28.79 -5.87 4.45
C GLY A 14 -27.36 -6.37 4.72
N PRO A 15 -26.56 -6.69 3.66
CA PRO A 15 -25.19 -7.12 3.84
C PRO A 15 -24.40 -6.00 4.54
N MET A 16 -23.78 -6.31 5.68
CA MET A 16 -22.79 -5.43 6.31
C MET A 16 -21.57 -5.38 5.38
N ALA A 17 -21.47 -4.33 4.57
CA ALA A 17 -20.25 -3.99 3.89
C ALA A 17 -19.18 -3.76 4.95
N GLY A 18 -18.13 -4.59 4.95
CA GLY A 18 -16.99 -4.44 5.85
C GLY A 18 -16.41 -3.05 5.67
N HIS A 19 -16.59 -2.18 6.65
CA HIS A 19 -16.04 -0.83 6.63
C HIS A 19 -14.53 -0.95 6.79
N THR A 20 -13.81 -0.77 5.71
CA THR A 20 -12.36 -0.57 5.74
C THR A 20 -12.11 0.66 6.61
N GLN A 21 -11.34 0.49 7.69
CA GLN A 21 -11.14 1.56 8.66
C GLN A 21 -10.20 2.62 8.07
N GLN A 22 -10.78 3.70 7.56
CA GLN A 22 -10.05 4.87 7.06
C GLN A 22 -9.83 5.86 8.19
N ARG A 23 -8.63 6.44 8.24
CA ARG A 23 -8.25 7.45 9.25
C ARG A 23 -7.47 8.59 8.60
N LEU A 24 -7.74 9.81 9.04
CA LEU A 24 -6.89 10.94 8.74
C LEU A 24 -5.61 10.82 9.55
N VAL A 25 -4.46 10.93 8.88
CA VAL A 25 -3.13 10.86 9.50
C VAL A 25 -2.26 12.01 9.00
N LYS A 26 -1.25 12.37 9.77
CA LYS A 26 -0.23 13.36 9.37
C LYS A 26 1.08 12.65 9.13
N VAL A 27 1.73 12.95 8.02
CA VAL A 27 3.05 12.38 7.69
C VAL A 27 4.13 13.05 8.53
N LEU A 28 4.89 12.25 9.27
CA LEU A 28 5.99 12.70 10.12
C LEU A 28 7.35 12.58 9.43
N SER A 29 7.58 11.49 8.70
CA SER A 29 8.79 11.29 7.89
C SER A 29 8.58 10.16 6.88
N ILE A 30 9.46 10.11 5.87
CA ILE A 30 9.57 9.01 4.93
C ILE A 30 10.82 8.22 5.31
N THR A 31 10.70 6.90 5.38
CA THR A 31 11.78 6.02 5.84
C THR A 31 12.52 5.37 4.66
N ASN A 32 11.78 4.99 3.62
CA ASN A 32 12.29 4.44 2.36
C ASN A 32 11.18 4.49 1.30
N GLY A 33 11.40 3.90 0.13
CA GLY A 33 10.47 3.94 -0.99
C GLY A 33 9.08 3.30 -0.77
N GLN A 34 8.82 2.69 0.39
CA GLN A 34 7.52 2.08 0.72
C GLN A 34 7.08 2.26 2.17
N GLN A 35 7.87 2.95 2.99
CA GLN A 35 7.58 3.10 4.42
C GLN A 35 7.61 4.56 4.84
N LEU A 36 6.64 4.92 5.68
CA LEU A 36 6.50 6.23 6.27
C LEU A 36 6.26 6.11 7.78
N LEU A 37 6.62 7.15 8.52
CA LEU A 37 6.14 7.36 9.87
C LEU A 37 4.96 8.34 9.78
N VAL A 38 3.83 7.99 10.37
CA VAL A 38 2.65 8.85 10.43
C VAL A 38 2.19 9.02 11.87
N GLU A 39 1.49 10.10 12.13
CA GLU A 39 0.85 10.36 13.41
C GLU A 39 -0.57 9.76 13.41
N VAL A 40 -0.82 8.86 14.34
CA VAL A 40 -2.14 8.26 14.59
C VAL A 40 -2.44 8.43 16.08
N GLU A 41 -3.50 9.14 16.41
CA GLU A 41 -3.90 9.36 17.81
C GLU A 41 -2.73 9.91 18.68
N GLU A 42 -2.07 10.95 18.17
CA GLU A 42 -0.90 11.63 18.81
C GLU A 42 0.36 10.75 18.96
N HIS A 43 0.39 9.57 18.35
CA HIS A 43 1.54 8.67 18.39
C HIS A 43 2.11 8.43 17.00
N GLY A 44 3.45 8.43 16.91
CA GLY A 44 4.15 8.01 15.69
C GLY A 44 3.96 6.52 15.42
N ARG A 45 3.47 6.18 14.23
CA ARG A 45 3.26 4.80 13.78
C ARG A 45 3.96 4.56 12.46
N ALA A 46 4.73 3.48 12.38
CA ALA A 46 5.30 3.05 11.11
C ALA A 46 4.18 2.46 10.22
N VAL A 47 4.09 2.98 9.02
CA VAL A 47 3.18 2.51 7.97
C VAL A 47 4.01 1.96 6.82
N ARG A 48 3.66 0.77 6.36
CA ARG A 48 4.15 0.16 5.13
C ARG A 48 3.03 0.20 4.09
N LEU A 49 3.34 0.66 2.89
CA LEU A 49 2.39 0.62 1.79
C LEU A 49 2.12 -0.83 1.41
N ALA A 50 0.83 -1.17 1.30
CA ALA A 50 0.37 -2.52 1.00
C ALA A 50 0.53 -2.86 -0.48
N CYS A 51 0.68 -4.15 -0.78
CA CYS A 51 0.60 -4.72 -2.14
C CYS A 51 1.68 -4.23 -3.10
N LEU A 52 2.80 -3.76 -2.56
CA LEU A 52 3.97 -3.34 -3.33
C LEU A 52 5.27 -3.55 -2.55
N GLN A 53 6.37 -3.58 -3.29
CA GLN A 53 7.72 -3.62 -2.73
C GLN A 53 8.62 -2.62 -3.45
N ALA A 54 9.30 -1.78 -2.65
CA ALA A 54 10.39 -0.94 -3.15
C ALA A 54 11.70 -1.73 -3.20
N PRO A 55 12.61 -1.37 -4.11
CA PRO A 55 13.99 -1.87 -4.08
C PRO A 55 14.63 -1.66 -2.71
N ARG A 56 15.52 -2.57 -2.34
CA ARG A 56 16.21 -2.58 -1.05
C ARG A 56 17.57 -1.92 -1.15
N PHE A 57 18.17 -1.61 -0.02
CA PHE A 57 19.51 -1.00 0.06
C PHE A 57 20.61 -1.72 -0.75
N ARG A 58 20.44 -3.02 -1.06
CA ARG A 58 21.34 -3.78 -1.93
C ARG A 58 21.09 -3.55 -3.43
N GLN A 59 20.03 -2.83 -3.76
CA GLN A 59 19.62 -2.52 -5.13
C GLN A 59 19.79 -1.02 -5.43
N GLU A 60 20.87 -0.43 -4.90
CA GLU A 60 21.21 0.96 -5.27
C GLU A 60 21.62 1.06 -6.74
N PRO A 61 21.30 2.17 -7.42
CA PRO A 61 20.67 3.39 -6.88
C PRO A 61 19.15 3.35 -6.81
N TRP A 62 18.52 2.20 -7.04
CA TRP A 62 17.07 2.08 -7.18
C TRP A 62 16.31 2.23 -5.87
N ALA A 63 16.92 1.87 -4.74
CA ALA A 63 16.32 2.11 -3.44
C ALA A 63 16.19 3.62 -3.14
N GLU A 64 17.23 4.40 -3.43
CA GLU A 64 17.20 5.86 -3.30
C GLU A 64 16.23 6.49 -4.31
N PHE A 65 16.20 6.00 -5.54
CA PHE A 65 15.24 6.43 -6.56
C PHE A 65 13.80 6.24 -6.08
N ALA A 66 13.42 5.05 -5.58
CA ALA A 66 12.08 4.78 -5.08
C ALA A 66 11.70 5.71 -3.93
N GLN A 67 12.62 5.99 -3.01
CA GLN A 67 12.40 6.95 -1.93
C GLN A 67 12.18 8.36 -2.47
N SER A 68 12.98 8.82 -3.42
CA SER A 68 12.86 10.16 -4.02
C SER A 68 11.52 10.35 -4.74
N VAL A 69 11.03 9.30 -5.42
CA VAL A 69 9.71 9.32 -6.06
C VAL A 69 8.60 9.41 -5.01
N LEU A 70 8.68 8.66 -3.92
CA LEU A 70 7.72 8.76 -2.83
C LEU A 70 7.73 10.18 -2.22
N GLU A 71 8.89 10.77 -2.00
CA GLU A 71 9.07 12.14 -1.48
C GLU A 71 8.54 13.23 -2.43
N SER A 72 8.42 12.92 -3.74
CA SER A 72 7.80 13.84 -4.70
C SER A 72 6.28 13.92 -4.57
N HIS A 73 5.66 12.87 -4.05
CA HIS A 73 4.19 12.77 -3.88
C HIS A 73 3.70 13.19 -2.51
N VAL A 74 4.53 13.06 -1.48
CA VAL A 74 4.14 13.34 -0.10
C VAL A 74 5.33 13.85 0.71
N LYS A 75 5.07 14.81 1.60
CA LYS A 75 6.12 15.45 2.42
C LYS A 75 5.75 15.40 3.89
N ARG A 76 6.75 15.60 4.73
CA ARG A 76 6.54 15.82 6.15
C ARG A 76 5.55 16.97 6.39
N GLY A 77 4.54 16.69 7.20
CA GLY A 77 3.47 17.63 7.54
C GLY A 77 2.21 17.47 6.70
N ASP A 78 2.27 16.78 5.57
CA ASP A 78 1.10 16.54 4.75
C ASP A 78 0.07 15.68 5.49
N GLN A 79 -1.19 15.94 5.19
CA GLN A 79 -2.32 15.11 5.63
C GLN A 79 -2.64 14.06 4.57
N ALA A 80 -2.94 12.86 5.03
CA ALA A 80 -3.32 11.74 4.18
C ALA A 80 -4.46 10.93 4.82
N ILE A 81 -5.22 10.22 4.00
CA ILE A 81 -6.16 9.22 4.48
C ILE A 81 -5.45 7.88 4.47
N PHE A 82 -5.34 7.26 5.63
CA PHE A 82 -4.79 5.91 5.78
C PHE A 82 -5.92 4.88 5.85
N GLU A 83 -5.83 3.87 5.01
CA GLU A 83 -6.73 2.73 4.97
C GLU A 83 -5.97 1.49 5.45
N LEU A 84 -6.28 1.03 6.67
CA LEU A 84 -5.63 -0.14 7.25
C LEU A 84 -6.08 -1.41 6.53
N ARG A 85 -5.13 -2.25 6.14
CA ARG A 85 -5.38 -3.59 5.58
C ARG A 85 -4.94 -4.72 6.51
N SER A 86 -3.75 -4.60 7.09
CA SER A 86 -3.21 -5.60 8.01
C SER A 86 -2.16 -4.99 8.96
N ARG A 87 -1.56 -5.86 9.75
CA ARG A 87 -0.31 -5.59 10.49
C ARG A 87 0.69 -6.66 10.14
N ASP A 88 1.94 -6.27 9.97
CA ASP A 88 3.00 -7.24 9.77
C ASP A 88 3.51 -7.84 11.09
N VAL A 89 4.42 -8.79 11.00
CA VAL A 89 4.99 -9.50 12.16
C VAL A 89 5.79 -8.59 13.09
N TYR A 90 6.21 -7.41 12.64
CA TYR A 90 6.88 -6.39 13.45
C TYR A 90 5.91 -5.38 14.07
N GLY A 91 4.60 -5.55 13.86
CA GLY A 91 3.57 -4.67 14.36
C GLY A 91 3.40 -3.35 13.57
N ARG A 92 4.07 -3.19 12.42
CA ARG A 92 3.86 -2.03 11.54
C ARG A 92 2.44 -2.09 10.96
N LEU A 93 1.86 -0.92 10.73
CA LEU A 93 0.59 -0.82 10.02
C LEU A 93 0.85 -1.03 8.54
N VAL A 94 0.10 -1.94 7.92
CA VAL A 94 0.15 -2.19 6.47
C VAL A 94 -1.15 -1.72 5.84
N GLY A 95 -1.06 -0.85 4.82
CA GLY A 95 -2.27 -0.30 4.23
C GLY A 95 -2.01 0.63 3.06
N ARG A 96 -3.08 1.26 2.61
CA ARG A 96 -3.05 2.27 1.54
C ARG A 96 -2.98 3.66 2.13
N LEU A 97 -2.33 4.56 1.44
CA LEU A 97 -2.26 5.97 1.81
C LEU A 97 -2.76 6.81 0.63
N PHE A 98 -3.73 7.68 0.90
CA PHE A 98 -4.29 8.57 -0.11
C PHE A 98 -3.87 10.00 0.19
N VAL A 99 -3.19 10.62 -0.76
CA VAL A 99 -2.79 12.02 -0.71
C VAL A 99 -3.52 12.78 -1.80
N ASN A 100 -4.24 13.83 -1.43
CA ASN A 100 -5.09 14.60 -2.36
C ASN A 100 -6.07 13.69 -3.16
N GLY A 101 -6.63 12.67 -2.49
CA GLY A 101 -7.57 11.73 -3.09
C GLY A 101 -6.94 10.68 -4.03
N LYS A 102 -5.62 10.67 -4.21
CA LYS A 102 -4.90 9.71 -5.06
C LYS A 102 -4.25 8.64 -4.20
N ASP A 103 -4.40 7.38 -4.61
CA ASP A 103 -3.69 6.26 -4.01
C ASP A 103 -2.19 6.38 -4.29
N LEU A 104 -1.41 6.55 -3.22
CA LEU A 104 0.03 6.73 -3.29
C LEU A 104 0.73 5.50 -3.86
N GLY A 105 0.30 4.28 -3.45
CA GLY A 105 0.84 3.03 -3.98
C GLY A 105 0.64 2.90 -5.49
N ALA A 106 -0.56 3.19 -5.97
CA ALA A 106 -0.86 3.18 -7.41
C ALA A 106 0.01 4.18 -8.20
N GLN A 107 0.29 5.37 -7.64
CA GLN A 107 1.18 6.33 -8.29
C GLN A 107 2.62 5.80 -8.41
N LEU A 108 3.13 5.18 -7.35
CA LEU A 108 4.49 4.63 -7.31
C LEU A 108 4.66 3.46 -8.28
N VAL A 109 3.71 2.53 -8.32
CA VAL A 109 3.73 1.40 -9.27
C VAL A 109 3.65 1.90 -10.72
N ARG A 110 2.74 2.81 -11.01
CA ARG A 110 2.57 3.39 -12.36
C ARG A 110 3.83 4.08 -12.88
N GLN A 111 4.62 4.68 -11.99
CA GLN A 111 5.89 5.34 -12.34
C GLN A 111 7.07 4.37 -12.39
N GLY A 112 6.85 3.08 -12.11
CA GLY A 112 7.90 2.08 -12.07
C GLY A 112 8.94 2.32 -10.97
N SER A 113 8.57 2.97 -9.87
CA SER A 113 9.48 3.19 -8.73
C SER A 113 9.45 2.06 -7.71
N VAL A 114 8.40 1.26 -7.73
CA VAL A 114 8.20 0.08 -6.90
C VAL A 114 7.60 -1.04 -7.75
N MET A 115 7.62 -2.27 -7.25
CA MET A 115 7.04 -3.43 -7.90
C MET A 115 5.77 -3.87 -7.19
N ALA A 116 4.74 -4.27 -7.94
CA ALA A 116 3.55 -4.87 -7.39
C ALA A 116 3.90 -6.20 -6.70
N TRP A 117 3.28 -6.47 -5.55
CA TRP A 117 3.56 -7.67 -4.76
C TRP A 117 2.35 -8.05 -3.91
N ASP A 118 1.84 -9.23 -4.14
CA ASP A 118 0.66 -9.78 -3.48
C ASP A 118 0.97 -10.71 -2.30
N GLY A 119 2.23 -10.75 -1.84
CA GLY A 119 2.63 -11.56 -0.69
C GLY A 119 1.72 -11.37 0.51
N PHE A 120 1.96 -12.02 1.60
CA PHE A 120 1.05 -12.22 2.75
C PHE A 120 0.66 -10.97 3.57
N VAL A 121 0.77 -9.77 3.02
CA VAL A 121 0.40 -8.51 3.72
C VAL A 121 -1.05 -8.07 3.51
N GLY A 122 -1.93 -8.97 3.13
CA GLY A 122 -3.35 -8.71 2.94
C GLY A 122 -3.82 -9.02 1.52
N ARG A 123 -5.11 -8.78 1.27
CA ARG A 123 -5.68 -9.00 -0.07
C ARG A 123 -5.28 -7.86 -1.00
N CYS A 124 -4.77 -8.23 -2.16
CA CYS A 124 -4.31 -7.30 -3.19
C CYS A 124 -5.10 -7.44 -4.50
N ASP A 125 -5.94 -8.46 -4.60
CA ASP A 125 -6.79 -8.79 -5.76
C ASP A 125 -7.87 -7.74 -6.07
N ASP A 126 -8.12 -6.81 -5.15
CA ASP A 126 -9.02 -5.67 -5.33
C ASP A 126 -8.29 -4.40 -5.84
N LEU A 127 -6.99 -4.50 -6.13
CA LEU A 127 -6.16 -3.39 -6.61
C LEU A 127 -5.66 -3.67 -8.02
N ASP A 128 -5.57 -2.63 -8.83
CA ASP A 128 -5.06 -2.67 -10.20
C ASP A 128 -3.52 -2.55 -10.31
N TYR A 129 -2.80 -2.87 -9.22
CA TYR A 129 -1.34 -2.67 -9.18
C TYR A 129 -0.60 -3.55 -10.18
N SER A 130 -1.07 -4.77 -10.42
CA SER A 130 -0.47 -5.67 -11.43
C SER A 130 -0.57 -5.10 -12.83
N GLU A 131 -1.73 -4.54 -13.18
CA GLU A 131 -1.97 -3.90 -14.48
C GLU A 131 -1.13 -2.62 -14.62
N LEU A 132 -1.04 -1.82 -13.55
CA LEU A 132 -0.19 -0.62 -13.53
C LEU A 132 1.30 -0.97 -13.68
N GLU A 133 1.75 -2.08 -13.09
CA GLU A 133 3.12 -2.57 -13.27
C GLU A 133 3.38 -2.96 -14.73
N VAL A 134 2.48 -3.71 -15.37
CA VAL A 134 2.61 -4.07 -16.79
C VAL A 134 2.69 -2.81 -17.65
N MET A 135 1.86 -1.81 -17.39
CA MET A 135 1.93 -0.54 -18.13
C MET A 135 3.28 0.18 -17.94
N ALA A 136 3.84 0.15 -16.74
CA ALA A 136 5.14 0.74 -16.45
C ALA A 136 6.28 -0.04 -17.15
N GLN A 137 6.18 -1.38 -17.21
CA GLN A 137 7.11 -2.25 -17.94
C GLN A 137 7.10 -1.96 -19.43
N ASP A 138 5.92 -1.94 -20.03
CA ASP A 138 5.76 -1.68 -21.49
C ASP A 138 6.29 -0.30 -21.90
N ALA A 139 6.16 0.67 -21.00
CA ALA A 139 6.66 2.02 -21.20
C ALA A 139 8.14 2.19 -20.80
N GLY A 140 8.81 1.18 -20.25
CA GLY A 140 10.20 1.23 -19.79
C GLY A 140 10.44 2.28 -18.70
N LEU A 141 9.51 2.45 -17.76
CA LEU A 141 9.58 3.48 -16.73
C LEU A 141 10.36 3.01 -15.48
N GLY A 142 11.15 3.91 -14.91
CA GLY A 142 11.84 3.69 -13.63
C GLY A 142 12.66 2.41 -13.61
N LEU A 143 12.32 1.48 -12.74
CA LEU A 143 12.98 0.17 -12.57
C LEU A 143 12.97 -0.69 -13.83
N TRP A 144 12.06 -0.41 -14.75
CA TRP A 144 11.87 -1.15 -16.01
C TRP A 144 12.69 -0.59 -17.18
N SER A 145 13.46 0.49 -16.93
CA SER A 145 14.30 1.12 -17.96
C SER A 145 15.63 0.40 -18.18
N VAL A 146 15.98 -0.58 -17.34
CA VAL A 146 17.27 -1.29 -17.37
C VAL A 146 17.17 -2.67 -17.99
N SER A 147 18.26 -3.12 -18.61
CA SER A 147 18.41 -4.46 -19.16
C SER A 147 19.73 -5.07 -18.67
N PRO A 148 19.74 -6.25 -18.07
CA PRO A 148 18.57 -7.08 -17.72
C PRO A 148 17.65 -6.38 -16.71
N PRO A 149 16.37 -6.80 -16.62
CA PRO A 149 15.45 -6.24 -15.63
C PRO A 149 15.98 -6.39 -14.21
N LEU A 150 15.65 -5.42 -13.35
CA LEU A 150 16.02 -5.47 -11.94
C LEU A 150 15.39 -6.71 -11.28
N GLU A 151 16.20 -7.44 -10.50
CA GLU A 151 15.71 -8.55 -9.69
C GLU A 151 14.64 -8.09 -8.70
N ARG A 152 13.66 -8.95 -8.44
CA ARG A 152 12.57 -8.62 -7.52
C ARG A 152 13.10 -8.40 -6.10
N PRO A 153 12.66 -7.37 -5.38
CA PRO A 153 13.20 -7.07 -4.04
C PRO A 153 13.08 -8.22 -3.03
N TRP A 154 12.04 -9.03 -3.14
CA TRP A 154 11.85 -10.19 -2.27
C TRP A 154 12.82 -11.33 -2.58
N ASP A 155 13.17 -11.56 -3.85
CA ASP A 155 14.17 -12.57 -4.25
C ASP A 155 15.56 -12.18 -3.74
N VAL A 156 15.91 -10.88 -3.84
CA VAL A 156 17.17 -10.33 -3.31
C VAL A 156 17.26 -10.53 -1.79
N MET A 157 16.16 -10.35 -1.08
CA MET A 157 16.13 -10.52 0.38
C MET A 157 16.20 -11.99 0.78
N GLU A 158 15.50 -12.87 0.07
CA GLU A 158 15.55 -14.32 0.31
C GLU A 158 16.98 -14.86 0.07
N ALA A 159 17.60 -14.49 -1.04
CA ALA A 159 18.99 -14.88 -1.36
C ALA A 159 20.00 -14.35 -0.31
N ALA A 160 19.69 -13.28 0.38
CA ALA A 160 20.51 -12.73 1.46
C ALA A 160 20.32 -13.42 2.81
N GLY A 161 19.45 -14.44 2.90
CA GLY A 161 19.11 -15.12 4.15
C GLY A 161 18.31 -14.24 5.12
N GLY A 162 17.80 -13.13 4.66
CA GLY A 162 16.92 -12.24 5.41
C GLY A 162 15.49 -12.74 5.32
N GLY A 163 14.89 -13.04 6.47
CA GLY A 163 13.44 -13.19 6.54
C GLY A 163 12.78 -11.86 6.20
N GLU A 164 11.54 -11.91 5.90
CA GLU A 164 10.57 -10.89 5.54
C GLU A 164 11.08 -9.67 4.73
N PRO A 165 10.53 -9.50 3.58
CA PRO A 165 10.73 -8.31 2.75
C PRO A 165 10.18 -7.04 3.39
#